data_2e40d6e60994119f31bb7d06e06fea06
#
_entry.id   2e40d6e60994119f31bb7d06e06fea06
#
_cell.length_a   1.000
_cell.length_b   1.000
_cell.length_c   1.000
_cell.angle_alpha   90.00
_cell.angle_beta   90.00
_cell.angle_gamma   90.00
#
_symmetry.space_group_name_H-M   'P 1'
#
loop_
_entity.id
_entity.type
_entity.pdbx_description
1 polymer ?
#
loop_
_entity_poly.entity_id
_entity_poly.type
_entity_poly.pdbx_seq_one_letter_code
_entity_poly.pdbx_strand_id
1 'polypeptide(L)'
;LDFMSVSSYGDDTKSSGVVRIVKDLDESIEGKDVLIVEDIIDSGRTLSYLLDVLKRRNPNSVKLCTLLDKPDRRVVKGVDVDYCCFNIPDEFVVGYGLDYAQKYRNLPYIGVVEFE
;
A
#
# COMPACT_ATOMS: atom_id res chain seq x y z
N LEU A 1 15.28 5.28 7.78
CA LEU A 1 14.14 5.57 6.93
C LEU A 1 14.54 5.50 5.46
N ASP A 2 13.76 4.78 4.65
CA ASP A 2 14.00 4.63 3.22
C ASP A 2 12.66 4.62 2.47
N PHE A 3 12.68 4.83 1.16
CA PHE A 3 11.46 4.96 0.36
C PHE A 3 11.54 4.09 -0.88
N MET A 4 10.39 3.51 -1.24
CA MET A 4 10.18 2.83 -2.51
C MET A 4 8.99 3.45 -3.24
N SER A 5 9.04 3.42 -4.55
CA SER A 5 7.91 3.77 -5.40
C SER A 5 7.67 2.65 -6.39
N VAL A 6 6.45 2.17 -6.43
CA VAL A 6 6.03 1.10 -7.33
C VAL A 6 4.81 1.52 -8.11
N SER A 7 4.65 0.98 -9.31
CA SER A 7 3.44 1.17 -10.11
C SER A 7 2.96 -0.18 -10.62
N SER A 8 1.65 -0.36 -10.66
CA SER A 8 1.07 -1.57 -11.24
C SER A 8 1.07 -1.47 -12.76
N TYR A 9 1.26 -2.61 -13.44
CA TYR A 9 1.10 -2.69 -14.88
C TYR A 9 -0.37 -2.84 -15.24
N GLY A 10 -0.78 -2.09 -16.25
CA GLY A 10 -2.10 -2.18 -16.83
C GLY A 10 -3.18 -1.43 -16.08
N ASP A 11 -4.41 -1.69 -16.49
CA ASP A 11 -5.60 -1.12 -15.92
C ASP A 11 -5.84 -1.72 -14.51
N ASP A 12 -6.24 -0.91 -13.57
CA ASP A 12 -6.51 -1.35 -12.19
C ASP A 12 -7.53 -2.49 -12.11
N THR A 13 -8.45 -2.54 -13.07
CA THR A 13 -9.46 -3.60 -13.13
C THR A 13 -8.92 -4.92 -13.69
N LYS A 14 -7.77 -4.89 -14.36
CA LYS A 14 -7.13 -6.04 -14.99
C LYS A 14 -5.70 -6.27 -14.54
N SER A 15 -5.37 -5.80 -13.36
CA SER A 15 -4.02 -5.96 -12.83
C SER A 15 -3.65 -7.44 -12.80
N SER A 16 -2.55 -7.79 -13.48
CA SER A 16 -1.98 -9.14 -13.44
C SER A 16 -1.23 -9.43 -12.13
N GLY A 17 -1.19 -8.46 -11.24
CA GLY A 17 -0.36 -8.52 -10.03
C GLY A 17 1.10 -8.21 -10.28
N VAL A 18 1.49 -7.91 -11.53
CA VAL A 18 2.86 -7.54 -11.85
C VAL A 18 3.08 -6.06 -11.55
N VAL A 19 4.16 -5.77 -10.88
CA VAL A 19 4.49 -4.43 -10.39
C VAL A 19 5.85 -4.02 -10.95
N ARG A 20 5.93 -2.76 -11.37
CA ARG A 20 7.19 -2.14 -11.76
C ARG A 20 7.73 -1.33 -10.60
N ILE A 21 8.98 -1.56 -10.23
CA ILE A 21 9.67 -0.74 -9.24
C ILE A 21 10.21 0.51 -9.95
N VAL A 22 9.63 1.66 -9.63
CA VAL A 22 10.02 2.97 -10.19
C VAL A 22 11.22 3.52 -9.42
N LYS A 23 11.18 3.44 -8.09
CA LYS A 23 12.29 3.77 -7.22
C LYS A 23 12.49 2.63 -6.23
N ASP A 24 13.69 2.10 -6.18
CA ASP A 24 14.05 1.05 -5.22
C ASP A 24 14.68 1.66 -3.96
N LEU A 25 14.83 0.82 -2.94
CA LEU A 25 15.51 1.18 -1.70
C LEU A 25 16.95 1.62 -1.99
N ASP A 26 17.42 2.60 -1.24
CA ASP A 26 18.80 3.09 -1.35
C ASP A 26 19.79 2.13 -0.70
N GLU A 27 19.34 1.39 0.33
CA GLU A 27 20.19 0.49 1.11
C GLU A 27 19.65 -0.94 1.12
N SER A 28 20.57 -1.90 1.35
CA SER A 28 20.21 -3.29 1.53
C SER A 28 19.44 -3.50 2.84
N ILE A 29 18.42 -4.35 2.79
CA ILE A 29 17.64 -4.76 3.97
C ILE A 29 18.09 -6.11 4.50
N GLU A 30 19.15 -6.71 3.96
CA GLU A 30 19.64 -8.02 4.42
C GLU A 30 19.95 -7.99 5.92
N GLY A 31 19.35 -8.93 6.65
CA GLY A 31 19.52 -9.06 8.09
C GLY A 31 18.85 -7.99 8.95
N LYS A 32 18.10 -7.07 8.34
CA LYS A 32 17.42 -5.99 9.04
C LYS A 32 15.97 -6.33 9.35
N ASP A 33 15.44 -5.71 10.39
CA ASP A 33 14.00 -5.72 10.68
C ASP A 33 13.36 -4.59 9.89
N VAL A 34 12.38 -4.95 9.05
CA VAL A 34 11.74 -4.01 8.12
C VAL A 34 10.31 -3.77 8.55
N LEU A 35 9.94 -2.51 8.67
CA LEU A 35 8.55 -2.08 8.83
C LEU A 35 8.13 -1.33 7.57
N ILE A 36 7.17 -1.89 6.85
CA ILE A 36 6.55 -1.23 5.70
C ILE A 36 5.42 -0.35 6.20
N VAL A 37 5.41 0.90 5.77
CA VAL A 37 4.37 1.86 6.12
C VAL A 37 3.63 2.27 4.86
N GLU A 38 2.34 2.00 4.83
CA GLU A 38 1.44 2.32 3.72
C GLU A 38 0.35 3.29 4.15
N ASP A 39 -0.14 4.07 3.19
CA ASP A 39 -1.28 4.96 3.40
C ASP A 39 -2.60 4.16 3.41
N ILE A 40 -2.81 3.34 2.42
CA ILE A 40 -4.04 2.57 2.26
C ILE A 40 -3.77 1.21 1.60
N ILE A 41 -4.44 0.18 2.07
CA ILE A 41 -4.43 -1.14 1.44
C ILE A 41 -5.82 -1.40 0.88
N ASP A 42 -5.86 -1.65 -0.42
CA ASP A 42 -7.07 -1.94 -1.17
C ASP A 42 -7.12 -3.44 -1.51
N SER A 43 -6.97 -3.84 -2.76
CA SER A 43 -7.01 -5.24 -3.18
C SER A 43 -5.88 -6.09 -2.58
N GLY A 44 -4.75 -5.47 -2.28
CA GLY A 44 -3.57 -6.12 -1.76
C GLY A 44 -2.64 -6.72 -2.82
N ARG A 45 -2.99 -6.64 -4.10
CA ARG A 45 -2.20 -7.26 -5.18
C ARG A 45 -0.80 -6.66 -5.29
N THR A 46 -0.72 -5.34 -5.37
CA THR A 46 0.57 -4.64 -5.46
C THR A 46 1.43 -4.93 -4.25
N LEU A 47 0.84 -4.85 -3.07
CA LEU A 47 1.55 -5.07 -1.82
C LEU A 47 1.99 -6.54 -1.64
N SER A 48 1.18 -7.49 -2.07
CA SER A 48 1.54 -8.91 -2.06
C SER A 48 2.80 -9.16 -2.89
N TYR A 49 2.86 -8.58 -4.09
CA TYR A 49 4.04 -8.68 -4.94
C TYR A 49 5.26 -8.04 -4.26
N LEU A 50 5.10 -6.85 -3.72
CA LEU A 50 6.18 -6.12 -3.05
C LEU A 50 6.71 -6.90 -1.84
N LEU A 51 5.82 -7.48 -1.03
CA LEU A 51 6.21 -8.30 0.11
C LEU A 51 7.08 -9.48 -0.33
N ASP A 52 6.72 -10.15 -1.43
CA ASP A 52 7.51 -11.26 -1.96
C ASP A 52 8.90 -10.79 -2.41
N VAL A 53 8.98 -9.65 -3.10
CA VAL A 53 10.25 -9.07 -3.53
C VAL A 53 11.14 -8.77 -2.32
N LEU A 54 10.59 -8.12 -1.31
CA LEU A 54 11.36 -7.73 -0.12
C LEU A 54 11.81 -8.95 0.70
N LYS A 55 10.96 -9.96 0.85
CA LYS A 55 11.30 -11.20 1.56
C LYS A 55 12.43 -11.95 0.90
N ARG A 56 12.56 -11.89 -0.42
CA ARG A 56 13.67 -12.49 -1.16
C ARG A 56 15.02 -11.82 -0.94
N ARG A 57 15.03 -10.62 -0.37
CA ARG A 57 16.25 -9.87 -0.04
C ARG A 57 16.81 -10.22 1.34
N ASN A 58 16.30 -11.28 1.95
CA ASN A 58 16.78 -11.86 3.20
C ASN A 58 16.76 -10.89 4.40
N PRO A 59 15.67 -10.15 4.63
CA PRO A 59 15.54 -9.38 5.86
C PRO A 59 15.40 -10.32 7.06
N ASN A 60 15.69 -9.82 8.24
CA ASN A 60 15.45 -10.55 9.48
C ASN A 60 13.95 -10.70 9.76
N SER A 61 13.18 -9.65 9.52
CA SER A 61 11.72 -9.67 9.62
C SER A 61 11.11 -8.60 8.72
N VAL A 62 9.84 -8.81 8.33
CA VAL A 62 9.05 -7.83 7.59
C VAL A 62 7.69 -7.72 8.27
N LYS A 63 7.34 -6.51 8.68
CA LYS A 63 6.02 -6.18 9.23
C LYS A 63 5.39 -5.06 8.42
N LEU A 64 4.06 -4.99 8.49
CA LEU A 64 3.26 -4.07 7.69
C LEU A 64 2.38 -3.22 8.58
N CYS A 65 2.47 -1.90 8.39
CA CYS A 65 1.63 -0.91 9.04
C CYS A 65 0.89 -0.11 7.97
N THR A 66 -0.41 0.13 8.16
CA THR A 66 -1.19 0.98 7.27
C THR A 66 -2.06 1.95 8.05
N LEU A 67 -2.25 3.13 7.50
CA LEU A 67 -3.22 4.10 8.04
C LEU A 67 -4.65 3.59 7.82
N LEU A 68 -4.96 3.20 6.59
CA LEU A 68 -6.30 2.73 6.20
C LEU A 68 -6.24 1.35 5.59
N ASP A 69 -7.18 0.49 5.94
CA ASP A 69 -7.36 -0.84 5.34
C ASP A 69 -8.80 -0.99 4.88
N LYS A 70 -8.97 -1.46 3.64
CA LYS A 70 -10.27 -1.84 3.07
C LYS A 70 -10.34 -3.36 2.99
N PRO A 71 -10.65 -4.07 4.09
CA PRO A 71 -10.63 -5.54 4.09
C PRO A 71 -11.61 -6.17 3.09
N ASP A 72 -12.73 -5.49 2.80
CA ASP A 72 -13.72 -5.97 1.82
C ASP A 72 -13.19 -5.98 0.38
N ARG A 73 -12.14 -5.23 0.11
CA ARG A 73 -11.51 -5.16 -1.22
C ARG A 73 -10.41 -6.20 -1.41
N ARG A 74 -10.04 -6.93 -0.37
CA ARG A 74 -8.93 -7.87 -0.44
C ARG A 74 -9.24 -9.02 -1.40
N VAL A 75 -8.37 -9.24 -2.38
CA VAL A 75 -8.53 -10.30 -3.40
C VAL A 75 -7.39 -11.32 -3.37
N VAL A 76 -6.35 -11.06 -2.58
CA VAL A 76 -5.19 -11.95 -2.43
C VAL A 76 -5.05 -12.43 -1.00
N LYS A 77 -4.47 -13.62 -0.84
CA LYS A 77 -4.08 -14.16 0.45
C LYS A 77 -2.61 -13.82 0.74
N GLY A 78 -2.22 -13.86 2.00
CA GLY A 78 -0.83 -13.67 2.40
C GLY A 78 -0.42 -12.23 2.63
N VAL A 79 -1.35 -11.29 2.60
CA VAL A 79 -1.10 -9.93 3.06
C VAL A 79 -1.66 -9.79 4.47
N ASP A 80 -0.77 -9.95 5.44
CA ASP A 80 -1.12 -9.83 6.86
C ASP A 80 -0.72 -8.44 7.34
N VAL A 81 -1.70 -7.68 7.82
CA VAL A 81 -1.47 -6.34 8.36
C VAL A 81 -1.16 -6.47 9.85
N ASP A 82 0.05 -6.12 10.22
CA ASP A 82 0.48 -6.20 11.63
C ASP A 82 -0.07 -5.04 12.45
N TYR A 83 -0.10 -3.84 11.86
CA TYR A 83 -0.58 -2.63 12.52
C TYR A 83 -1.52 -1.89 11.59
N CYS A 84 -2.79 -1.79 11.96
CA CYS A 84 -3.80 -1.07 11.20
C CYS A 84 -4.38 0.05 12.06
N CYS A 85 -4.36 1.29 11.55
CA CYS A 85 -4.97 2.40 12.28
C CYS A 85 -6.49 2.38 12.14
N PHE A 86 -7.01 2.22 10.92
CA PHE A 86 -8.46 2.22 10.70
C PHE A 86 -8.86 1.23 9.61
N ASN A 87 -9.87 0.42 9.90
CA ASN A 87 -10.56 -0.35 8.88
C ASN A 87 -11.70 0.52 8.32
N ILE A 88 -11.79 0.62 7.01
CA ILE A 88 -12.81 1.42 6.35
C ILE A 88 -13.60 0.57 5.35
N PRO A 89 -14.87 0.95 5.06
CA PRO A 89 -15.64 0.28 4.01
C PRO A 89 -15.10 0.62 2.62
N ASP A 90 -15.64 -0.06 1.60
CA ASP A 90 -15.26 0.17 0.21
C ASP A 90 -15.84 1.50 -0.30
N GLU A 91 -15.19 2.58 0.10
CA GLU A 91 -15.53 3.94 -0.31
C GLU A 91 -14.28 4.65 -0.80
N PHE A 92 -14.46 5.62 -1.69
CA PHE A 92 -13.36 6.43 -2.19
C PHE A 92 -13.06 7.54 -1.18
N VAL A 93 -11.85 7.54 -0.63
CA VAL A 93 -11.47 8.47 0.44
C VAL A 93 -10.37 9.41 -0.01
N VAL A 94 -10.35 10.60 0.56
CA VAL A 94 -9.38 11.66 0.31
C VAL A 94 -8.97 12.32 1.63
N GLY A 95 -7.91 13.11 1.58
CA GLY A 95 -7.37 13.82 2.73
C GLY A 95 -6.12 13.15 3.29
N TYR A 96 -5.42 13.84 4.13
CA TYR A 96 -4.14 13.40 4.69
C TYR A 96 -3.15 12.93 3.62
N GLY A 97 -3.09 13.62 2.48
CA GLY A 97 -2.24 13.27 1.34
C GLY A 97 -2.93 12.43 0.27
N LEU A 98 -4.02 11.74 0.59
CA LEU A 98 -4.81 10.99 -0.38
C LEU A 98 -5.59 11.94 -1.27
N ASP A 99 -5.69 11.61 -2.57
CA ASP A 99 -6.23 12.51 -3.58
C ASP A 99 -7.36 11.92 -4.42
N TYR A 100 -8.09 12.82 -5.03
CA TYR A 100 -8.92 12.57 -6.20
C TYR A 100 -8.50 13.54 -7.30
N ALA A 101 -7.94 13.02 -8.40
CA ALA A 101 -7.44 13.82 -9.51
C ALA A 101 -6.50 14.96 -9.06
N GLN A 102 -5.57 14.65 -8.14
CA GLN A 102 -4.60 15.56 -7.53
C GLN A 102 -5.22 16.62 -6.59
N LYS A 103 -6.48 16.46 -6.22
CA LYS A 103 -7.20 17.37 -5.32
C LYS A 103 -7.42 16.73 -3.95
N TYR A 104 -7.65 17.56 -2.95
CA TYR A 104 -8.06 17.20 -1.60
C TYR A 104 -6.98 16.61 -0.71
N ARG A 105 -5.72 16.57 -1.17
CA ARG A 105 -4.60 16.08 -0.34
C ARG A 105 -4.41 16.89 0.95
N ASN A 106 -4.79 18.16 0.91
CA ASN A 106 -4.57 19.12 2.00
C ASN A 106 -5.61 19.05 3.12
N LEU A 107 -6.65 18.23 2.98
CA LEU A 107 -7.68 18.13 4.02
C LEU A 107 -7.08 17.55 5.32
N PRO A 108 -7.32 18.17 6.46
CA PRO A 108 -6.82 17.69 7.75
C PRO A 108 -7.71 16.61 8.38
N TYR A 109 -8.35 15.81 7.52
CA TYR A 109 -9.19 14.67 7.89
C TYR A 109 -9.30 13.74 6.70
N ILE A 110 -9.75 12.52 6.95
CA ILE A 110 -10.10 11.57 5.91
C ILE A 110 -11.59 11.76 5.60
N GLY A 111 -11.90 12.04 4.36
CA GLY A 111 -13.27 12.24 3.89
C GLY A 111 -13.64 11.29 2.78
N VAL A 112 -14.93 11.00 2.64
CA VAL A 112 -15.48 10.19 1.56
C VAL A 112 -15.90 11.11 0.42
N VAL A 113 -15.51 10.75 -0.81
CA VAL A 113 -15.96 11.47 -2.01
C VAL A 113 -17.33 10.94 -2.41
N GLU A 114 -18.30 11.85 -2.47
CA GLU A 114 -19.62 11.53 -3.01
C GLU A 114 -19.67 11.93 -4.48
N PHE A 115 -20.02 10.98 -5.34
CA PHE A 115 -20.19 11.22 -6.77
C PHE A 115 -21.67 11.44 -7.06
N GLU A 116 -21.98 12.53 -7.76
CA GLU A 116 -23.33 12.82 -8.20
C GLU A 116 -23.70 12.04 -9.45
#